data_199469b554ee542817dd3a35198d7d6f
#
_entry.id   199469b554ee542817dd3a35198d7d6f
#
_cell.length_a   1.000
_cell.length_b   1.000
_cell.length_c   1.000
_cell.angle_alpha   90.00
_cell.angle_beta   90.00
_cell.angle_gamma   90.00
#
_symmetry.space_group_name_H-M   'P 1'
#
loop_
_entity.id
_entity.type
_entity.pdbx_description
1 polymer ?
#
loop_
_entity_poly.entity_id
_entity_poly.type
_entity_poly.pdbx_seq_one_letter_code
_entity_poly.pdbx_strand_id
1 'polypeptide(L)'
;LQTRKSAPTASKEVAIKLEFWHKDMIRFMTDASEHGDYYQQLTEKMLLWLRKDMHICDAGSGLGYLSLALAPHVRQVTAVEKHPDAAAVLTDNCRKHQIGNVISRCGSIDEVLPAEKYDAMVFCFFGGIRHTLELAKQQCRGDVFVFTRNYRNHRFSAGNLPTGWDGYPEFKNLLEELAIPFHQQTLAPEFGQPFRDLQDARRF
;
A
#
# COMPACT_ATOMS: atom_id res chain seq x y z
N LEU A 1 7.42 52.33 36.41
CA LEU A 1 7.65 51.74 35.07
C LEU A 1 8.29 50.34 35.26
N GLN A 2 7.44 49.32 35.20
CA GLN A 2 7.88 47.92 35.22
C GLN A 2 7.91 47.41 33.79
N THR A 3 9.12 47.09 33.33
CA THR A 3 9.35 46.43 32.04
C THR A 3 8.98 44.96 32.13
N ARG A 4 7.89 44.56 31.42
CA ARG A 4 7.54 43.15 31.18
C ARG A 4 8.59 42.52 30.29
N LYS A 5 9.34 41.55 30.81
CA LYS A 5 10.15 40.63 30.01
C LYS A 5 9.22 39.70 29.24
N SER A 6 9.36 39.73 27.93
CA SER A 6 8.71 38.79 27.01
C SER A 6 9.24 37.38 27.22
N ALA A 7 8.34 36.40 27.33
CA ALA A 7 8.68 34.99 27.39
C ALA A 7 9.33 34.52 26.07
N PRO A 8 10.24 33.53 26.11
CA PRO A 8 10.85 33.00 24.92
C PRO A 8 9.81 32.21 24.09
N THR A 9 9.76 32.53 22.81
CA THR A 9 9.00 31.83 21.79
C THR A 9 9.36 30.36 21.75
N ALA A 10 8.33 29.51 21.81
CA ALA A 10 8.43 28.07 21.69
C ALA A 10 9.25 27.67 20.45
N SER A 11 10.29 26.90 20.67
CA SER A 11 11.07 26.23 19.64
C SER A 11 10.12 25.39 18.77
N LYS A 12 10.16 25.62 17.45
CA LYS A 12 9.55 24.73 16.45
C LYS A 12 10.20 23.36 16.62
N GLU A 13 9.49 22.40 17.19
CA GLU A 13 9.85 20.98 17.09
C GLU A 13 9.83 20.64 15.59
N VAL A 14 11.02 20.36 15.06
CA VAL A 14 11.18 19.74 13.74
C VAL A 14 10.70 18.30 13.92
N ALA A 15 9.44 18.05 13.59
CA ALA A 15 8.92 16.69 13.47
C ALA A 15 9.74 15.99 12.38
N ILE A 16 10.66 15.14 12.79
CA ILE A 16 11.36 14.21 11.89
C ILE A 16 10.27 13.29 11.38
N LYS A 17 9.84 13.51 10.14
CA LYS A 17 8.93 12.61 9.43
C LYS A 17 9.74 11.35 9.13
N LEU A 18 9.68 10.37 10.01
CA LEU A 18 10.28 9.06 9.78
C LEU A 18 9.72 8.52 8.46
N GLU A 19 10.59 8.29 7.49
CA GLU A 19 10.21 7.64 6.25
C GLU A 19 9.75 6.22 6.56
N PHE A 20 8.58 5.84 6.05
CA PHE A 20 8.00 4.52 6.30
C PHE A 20 8.96 3.40 5.85
N TRP A 21 9.57 3.54 4.67
CA TRP A 21 10.47 2.54 4.08
C TRP A 21 11.93 2.72 4.52
N HIS A 22 12.22 2.75 5.83
CA HIS A 22 13.59 2.64 6.32
C HIS A 22 14.06 1.18 6.34
N LYS A 23 15.36 0.94 6.46
CA LYS A 23 15.99 -0.39 6.32
C LYS A 23 15.36 -1.48 7.21
N ASP A 24 15.06 -1.15 8.47
CA ASP A 24 14.45 -2.12 9.38
C ASP A 24 13.01 -2.45 8.95
N MET A 25 12.23 -1.45 8.51
CA MET A 25 10.87 -1.68 8.01
C MET A 25 10.88 -2.51 6.74
N ILE A 26 11.77 -2.23 5.79
CA ILE A 26 11.95 -3.05 4.58
C ILE A 26 12.22 -4.51 4.96
N ARG A 27 13.13 -4.74 5.90
CA ARG A 27 13.45 -6.09 6.39
C ARG A 27 12.25 -6.76 7.04
N PHE A 28 11.59 -6.10 8.00
CA PHE A 28 10.42 -6.65 8.68
C PHE A 28 9.30 -7.01 7.70
N MET A 29 9.01 -6.10 6.78
CA MET A 29 7.98 -6.35 5.76
C MET A 29 8.36 -7.45 4.78
N THR A 30 9.66 -7.59 4.43
CA THR A 30 10.17 -8.70 3.64
C THR A 30 9.98 -10.02 4.39
N ASP A 31 10.48 -10.11 5.63
CA ASP A 31 10.38 -11.31 6.46
C ASP A 31 8.90 -11.73 6.65
N ALA A 32 8.00 -10.78 6.91
CA ALA A 32 6.58 -11.05 7.05
C ALA A 32 5.92 -11.51 5.74
N SER A 33 6.27 -10.87 4.61
CA SER A 33 5.70 -11.21 3.30
C SER A 33 6.15 -12.58 2.80
N GLU A 34 7.34 -13.03 3.17
CA GLU A 34 7.89 -14.35 2.80
C GLU A 34 7.48 -15.46 3.78
N HIS A 35 6.97 -15.10 4.97
CA HIS A 35 6.58 -16.08 6.00
C HIS A 35 5.26 -16.79 5.68
N GLY A 36 4.36 -16.16 4.95
CA GLY A 36 3.02 -16.70 4.67
C GLY A 36 2.56 -16.43 3.24
N ASP A 37 1.28 -16.67 3.01
CA ASP A 37 0.61 -16.55 1.71
C ASP A 37 -0.36 -15.36 1.64
N TYR A 38 -0.13 -14.34 2.48
CA TYR A 38 -1.01 -13.19 2.61
C TYR A 38 -1.42 -12.56 1.27
N TYR A 39 -0.44 -12.26 0.42
CA TYR A 39 -0.70 -11.61 -0.87
C TYR A 39 -1.36 -12.55 -1.88
N GLN A 40 -1.11 -13.85 -1.79
CA GLN A 40 -1.81 -14.86 -2.58
C GLN A 40 -3.29 -14.90 -2.19
N GLN A 41 -3.61 -14.90 -0.89
CA GLN A 41 -4.99 -14.83 -0.40
C GLN A 41 -5.72 -13.56 -0.85
N LEU A 42 -5.04 -12.38 -0.86
CA LEU A 42 -5.63 -11.15 -1.42
C LEU A 42 -5.90 -11.31 -2.92
N THR A 43 -4.94 -11.86 -3.67
CA THR A 43 -5.06 -12.08 -5.11
C THR A 43 -6.23 -13.02 -5.44
N GLU A 44 -6.40 -14.11 -4.71
CA GLU A 44 -7.52 -15.06 -4.88
C GLU A 44 -8.89 -14.39 -4.86
N LYS A 45 -9.04 -13.32 -4.05
CA LYS A 45 -10.30 -12.57 -3.97
C LYS A 45 -10.58 -11.72 -5.20
N MET A 46 -9.58 -11.46 -6.03
CA MET A 46 -9.72 -10.70 -7.27
C MET A 46 -9.91 -11.59 -8.51
N LEU A 47 -9.61 -12.89 -8.43
CA LEU A 47 -9.54 -13.79 -9.59
C LEU A 47 -10.81 -13.84 -10.42
N LEU A 48 -12.00 -13.61 -9.83
CA LEU A 48 -13.26 -13.59 -10.56
C LEU A 48 -13.36 -12.43 -11.57
N TRP A 49 -12.58 -11.37 -11.37
CA TRP A 49 -12.58 -10.17 -12.20
C TRP A 49 -11.31 -10.02 -13.04
N LEU A 50 -10.25 -10.81 -12.75
CA LEU A 50 -8.99 -10.76 -13.47
C LEU A 50 -9.03 -11.68 -14.70
N ARG A 51 -8.41 -11.23 -15.79
CA ARG A 51 -8.23 -12.01 -17.02
C ARG A 51 -6.79 -11.94 -17.50
N LYS A 52 -6.38 -12.96 -18.21
CA LYS A 52 -5.00 -13.11 -18.73
C LYS A 52 -4.55 -12.03 -19.73
N ASP A 53 -5.49 -11.33 -20.35
CA ASP A 53 -5.21 -10.26 -21.30
C ASP A 53 -5.07 -8.87 -20.65
N MET A 54 -5.39 -8.73 -19.37
CA MET A 54 -5.40 -7.45 -18.67
C MET A 54 -4.00 -6.88 -18.42
N HIS A 55 -3.91 -5.57 -18.53
CA HIS A 55 -2.83 -4.75 -17.98
C HIS A 55 -3.35 -4.02 -16.74
N ILE A 56 -2.79 -4.32 -15.58
CA ILE A 56 -3.23 -3.75 -14.31
C ILE A 56 -2.16 -2.88 -13.66
N CYS A 57 -2.58 -1.97 -12.79
CA CYS A 57 -1.70 -1.15 -11.99
C CYS A 57 -1.82 -1.52 -10.51
N ASP A 58 -0.69 -1.78 -9.86
CA ASP A 58 -0.55 -1.88 -8.40
C ASP A 58 0.01 -0.54 -7.91
N ALA A 59 -0.88 0.30 -7.37
CA ALA A 59 -0.58 1.67 -6.96
C ALA A 59 -0.09 1.72 -5.51
N GLY A 60 1.14 2.17 -5.29
CA GLY A 60 1.81 2.11 -4.01
C GLY A 60 2.25 0.68 -3.68
N SER A 61 2.91 0.04 -4.65
CA SER A 61 3.22 -1.41 -4.62
C SER A 61 4.21 -1.83 -3.52
N GLY A 62 4.85 -0.88 -2.82
CA GLY A 62 5.82 -1.17 -1.78
C GLY A 62 6.93 -2.11 -2.26
N LEU A 63 7.13 -3.22 -1.55
CA LEU A 63 8.14 -4.24 -1.88
C LEU A 63 7.72 -5.19 -3.02
N GLY A 64 6.51 -5.04 -3.58
CA GLY A 64 6.03 -5.72 -4.77
C GLY A 64 5.41 -7.09 -4.57
N TYR A 65 5.21 -7.57 -3.35
CA TYR A 65 4.70 -8.92 -3.12
C TYR A 65 3.28 -9.13 -3.67
N LEU A 66 2.41 -8.12 -3.63
CA LEU A 66 1.10 -8.19 -4.29
C LEU A 66 1.26 -8.23 -5.81
N SER A 67 2.12 -7.39 -6.37
CA SER A 67 2.42 -7.40 -7.81
C SER A 67 2.92 -8.77 -8.30
N LEU A 68 3.80 -9.44 -7.52
CA LEU A 68 4.26 -10.78 -7.84
C LEU A 68 3.13 -11.81 -7.79
N ALA A 69 2.25 -11.74 -6.79
CA ALA A 69 1.10 -12.63 -6.67
C ALA A 69 0.10 -12.44 -7.82
N LEU A 70 -0.10 -11.21 -8.30
CA LEU A 70 -0.96 -10.89 -9.45
C LEU A 70 -0.39 -11.31 -10.79
N ALA A 71 0.93 -11.27 -10.95
CA ALA A 71 1.62 -11.51 -12.22
C ALA A 71 1.20 -12.79 -12.95
N PRO A 72 1.03 -13.96 -12.28
CA PRO A 72 0.59 -15.19 -12.95
C PRO A 72 -0.82 -15.12 -13.54
N HIS A 73 -1.64 -14.14 -13.18
CA HIS A 73 -3.08 -14.10 -13.51
C HIS A 73 -3.43 -13.08 -14.59
N VAL A 74 -2.48 -12.23 -15.00
CA VAL A 74 -2.71 -11.14 -15.96
C VAL A 74 -1.60 -11.06 -17.00
N ARG A 75 -1.82 -10.27 -18.07
CA ARG A 75 -0.80 -10.04 -19.10
C ARG A 75 0.38 -9.25 -18.55
N GLN A 76 0.11 -8.22 -17.76
CA GLN A 76 1.12 -7.29 -17.25
C GLN A 76 0.65 -6.61 -15.97
N VAL A 77 1.59 -6.38 -15.05
CA VAL A 77 1.40 -5.52 -13.88
C VAL A 77 2.37 -4.33 -14.00
N THR A 78 1.85 -3.11 -13.91
CA THR A 78 2.67 -1.92 -13.64
C THR A 78 2.62 -1.65 -12.16
N ALA A 79 3.74 -1.86 -11.48
CA ALA A 79 3.91 -1.65 -10.05
C ALA A 79 4.55 -0.28 -9.80
N VAL A 80 3.82 0.63 -9.16
CA VAL A 80 4.28 2.01 -8.94
C VAL A 80 4.56 2.22 -7.46
N GLU A 81 5.81 2.56 -7.13
CA GLU A 81 6.24 2.87 -5.77
C GLU A 81 7.12 4.13 -5.77
N LYS A 82 6.78 5.09 -4.92
CA LYS A 82 7.49 6.37 -4.86
C LYS A 82 8.82 6.30 -4.13
N HIS A 83 8.97 5.37 -3.18
CA HIS A 83 10.18 5.24 -2.38
C HIS A 83 11.22 4.41 -3.12
N PRO A 84 12.42 4.97 -3.43
CA PRO A 84 13.40 4.31 -4.29
C PRO A 84 13.92 2.99 -3.70
N ASP A 85 14.14 2.90 -2.38
CA ASP A 85 14.62 1.68 -1.75
C ASP A 85 13.57 0.56 -1.83
N ALA A 86 12.29 0.86 -1.65
CA ALA A 86 11.21 -0.11 -1.80
C ALA A 86 11.06 -0.55 -3.26
N ALA A 87 11.13 0.38 -4.22
CA ALA A 87 11.09 0.07 -5.65
C ALA A 87 12.29 -0.78 -6.11
N ALA A 88 13.47 -0.57 -5.50
CA ALA A 88 14.64 -1.41 -5.74
C ALA A 88 14.41 -2.85 -5.26
N VAL A 89 13.85 -3.03 -4.05
CA VAL A 89 13.49 -4.35 -3.51
C VAL A 89 12.44 -5.04 -4.39
N LEU A 90 11.41 -4.31 -4.85
CA LEU A 90 10.43 -4.84 -5.80
C LEU A 90 11.12 -5.39 -7.06
N THR A 91 12.05 -4.62 -7.63
CA THR A 91 12.80 -5.03 -8.83
C THR A 91 13.63 -6.28 -8.56
N ASP A 92 14.28 -6.36 -7.40
CA ASP A 92 15.06 -7.55 -6.99
C ASP A 92 14.15 -8.75 -6.74
N ASN A 93 12.98 -8.56 -6.15
CA ASN A 93 11.98 -9.61 -5.96
C ASN A 93 11.49 -10.16 -7.31
N CYS A 94 11.19 -9.31 -8.30
CA CYS A 94 10.85 -9.77 -9.65
C CYS A 94 11.94 -10.65 -10.24
N ARG A 95 13.21 -10.27 -10.07
CA ARG A 95 14.36 -11.05 -10.55
C ARG A 95 14.50 -12.37 -9.79
N LYS A 96 14.42 -12.34 -8.45
CA LYS A 96 14.51 -13.52 -7.58
C LYS A 96 13.45 -14.57 -7.93
N HIS A 97 12.23 -14.14 -8.20
CA HIS A 97 11.10 -15.01 -8.52
C HIS A 97 10.91 -15.26 -10.02
N GLN A 98 11.83 -14.79 -10.87
CA GLN A 98 11.78 -14.93 -12.33
C GLN A 98 10.49 -14.42 -12.98
N ILE A 99 9.93 -13.33 -12.43
CA ILE A 99 8.71 -12.69 -12.93
C ILE A 99 9.07 -11.66 -14.01
N GLY A 100 8.63 -11.91 -15.24
CA GLY A 100 8.98 -11.08 -16.41
C GLY A 100 7.89 -10.08 -16.83
N ASN A 101 6.69 -10.20 -16.30
CA ASN A 101 5.56 -9.36 -16.68
C ASN A 101 5.15 -8.30 -15.63
N VAL A 102 6.02 -8.02 -14.66
CA VAL A 102 5.89 -6.89 -13.73
C VAL A 102 6.86 -5.79 -14.15
N ILE A 103 6.32 -4.60 -14.40
CA ILE A 103 7.11 -3.39 -14.71
C ILE A 103 7.14 -2.53 -13.46
N SER A 104 8.30 -2.43 -12.83
CA SER A 104 8.55 -1.52 -11.71
C SER A 104 8.70 -0.08 -12.20
N ARG A 105 7.98 0.86 -11.58
CA ARG A 105 8.07 2.29 -11.80
C ARG A 105 8.34 3.00 -10.47
N CYS A 106 9.54 3.55 -10.33
CA CYS A 106 9.87 4.40 -9.18
C CYS A 106 9.37 5.81 -9.44
N GLY A 107 8.39 6.26 -8.66
CA GLY A 107 7.80 7.59 -8.78
C GLY A 107 6.42 7.69 -8.13
N SER A 108 5.87 8.91 -8.09
CA SER A 108 4.49 9.09 -7.65
C SER A 108 3.51 8.57 -8.69
N ILE A 109 2.47 7.87 -8.25
CA ILE A 109 1.39 7.40 -9.14
C ILE A 109 0.68 8.57 -9.83
N ASP A 110 0.69 9.76 -9.25
CA ASP A 110 0.12 10.98 -9.85
C ASP A 110 0.92 11.44 -11.09
N GLU A 111 2.20 11.09 -11.15
CA GLU A 111 3.13 11.50 -12.21
C GLU A 111 3.37 10.38 -13.23
N VAL A 112 3.18 9.12 -12.81
CA VAL A 112 3.36 7.93 -13.66
C VAL A 112 2.08 7.69 -14.46
N LEU A 113 1.88 8.47 -15.52
CA LEU A 113 0.71 8.33 -16.37
C LEU A 113 0.90 7.19 -17.37
N PRO A 114 -0.09 6.28 -17.52
CA PRO A 114 -0.04 5.24 -18.55
C PRO A 114 -0.35 5.82 -19.94
N ALA A 115 0.22 5.24 -20.99
CA ALA A 115 -0.12 5.58 -22.38
C ALA A 115 -1.60 5.25 -22.71
N GLU A 116 -2.10 4.16 -22.15
CA GLU A 116 -3.50 3.77 -22.16
C GLU A 116 -3.96 3.43 -20.75
N LYS A 117 -5.21 3.73 -20.42
CA LYS A 117 -5.78 3.41 -19.11
C LYS A 117 -5.64 1.92 -18.78
N TYR A 118 -5.33 1.64 -17.55
CA TYR A 118 -5.26 0.28 -17.03
C TYR A 118 -6.62 -0.43 -17.10
N ASP A 119 -6.61 -1.73 -17.35
CA ASP A 119 -7.83 -2.56 -17.32
C ASP A 119 -8.38 -2.70 -15.90
N ALA A 120 -7.48 -2.69 -14.90
CA ALA A 120 -7.84 -2.61 -13.49
C ALA A 120 -6.74 -1.88 -12.69
N MET A 121 -7.11 -1.36 -11.53
CA MET A 121 -6.17 -0.79 -10.56
C MET A 121 -6.36 -1.42 -9.18
N VAL A 122 -5.25 -1.65 -8.50
CA VAL A 122 -5.23 -2.17 -7.13
C VAL A 122 -4.59 -1.14 -6.21
N PHE A 123 -5.25 -0.88 -5.09
CA PHE A 123 -4.80 -0.01 -4.02
C PHE A 123 -4.78 -0.82 -2.71
N CYS A 124 -3.61 -1.20 -2.26
CA CYS A 124 -3.45 -2.02 -1.06
C CYS A 124 -2.86 -1.18 0.07
N PHE A 125 -3.69 -0.82 1.06
CA PHE A 125 -3.34 0.09 2.15
C PHE A 125 -2.74 1.42 1.67
N PHE A 126 -3.27 1.92 0.57
CA PHE A 126 -2.80 3.12 -0.12
C PHE A 126 -3.70 4.31 0.20
N GLY A 127 -3.11 5.43 0.63
CA GLY A 127 -3.72 6.76 0.68
C GLY A 127 -5.14 6.85 1.24
N GLY A 128 -5.77 8.00 0.96
CA GLY A 128 -7.16 8.27 1.31
C GLY A 128 -8.12 7.99 0.15
N ILE A 129 -9.40 7.77 0.47
CA ILE A 129 -10.44 7.37 -0.50
C ILE A 129 -10.59 8.37 -1.66
N ARG A 130 -10.60 9.67 -1.40
CA ARG A 130 -10.80 10.68 -2.45
C ARG A 130 -9.70 10.63 -3.50
N HIS A 131 -8.44 10.56 -3.05
CA HIS A 131 -7.29 10.42 -3.93
C HIS A 131 -7.33 9.12 -4.73
N THR A 132 -7.67 7.99 -4.09
CA THR A 132 -7.87 6.71 -4.76
C THR A 132 -8.91 6.80 -5.89
N LEU A 133 -10.05 7.43 -5.64
CA LEU A 133 -11.11 7.60 -6.65
C LEU A 133 -10.69 8.52 -7.79
N GLU A 134 -9.96 9.60 -7.50
CA GLU A 134 -9.42 10.51 -8.53
C GLU A 134 -8.44 9.80 -9.45
N LEU A 135 -7.48 9.04 -8.89
CA LEU A 135 -6.55 8.23 -9.65
C LEU A 135 -7.27 7.18 -10.51
N ALA A 136 -8.20 6.46 -9.91
CA ALA A 136 -8.98 5.45 -10.62
C ALA A 136 -9.75 6.07 -11.81
N LYS A 137 -10.42 7.19 -11.61
CA LYS A 137 -11.13 7.92 -12.68
C LYS A 137 -10.20 8.35 -13.82
N GLN A 138 -8.98 8.76 -13.49
CA GLN A 138 -8.01 9.24 -14.47
C GLN A 138 -7.34 8.10 -15.23
N GLN A 139 -6.94 7.02 -14.53
CA GLN A 139 -6.01 6.03 -15.04
C GLN A 139 -6.60 4.64 -15.25
N CYS A 140 -7.83 4.36 -14.76
CA CYS A 140 -8.50 3.06 -14.90
C CYS A 140 -9.70 3.13 -15.85
N ARG A 141 -9.93 2.05 -16.62
CA ARG A 141 -11.12 1.89 -17.49
C ARG A 141 -12.05 0.75 -17.03
N GLY A 142 -11.63 -0.04 -16.06
CA GLY A 142 -12.38 -1.20 -15.56
C GLY A 142 -12.45 -1.25 -14.03
N ASP A 143 -12.16 -2.40 -13.47
CA ASP A 143 -12.35 -2.65 -12.05
C ASP A 143 -11.29 -1.98 -11.17
N VAL A 144 -11.72 -1.54 -10.00
CA VAL A 144 -10.85 -0.96 -8.97
C VAL A 144 -10.94 -1.78 -7.71
N PHE A 145 -9.82 -2.31 -7.26
CA PHE A 145 -9.70 -3.10 -6.05
C PHE A 145 -9.06 -2.27 -4.95
N VAL A 146 -9.71 -2.19 -3.80
CA VAL A 146 -9.19 -1.47 -2.65
C VAL A 146 -9.14 -2.38 -1.43
N PHE A 147 -7.94 -2.66 -0.96
CA PHE A 147 -7.73 -3.32 0.32
C PHE A 147 -7.48 -2.25 1.38
N THR A 148 -8.38 -2.18 2.36
CA THR A 148 -8.28 -1.22 3.45
C THR A 148 -8.58 -1.90 4.77
N ARG A 149 -8.18 -1.27 5.86
CA ARG A 149 -8.42 -1.78 7.20
C ARG A 149 -9.85 -1.53 7.65
N ASN A 150 -10.39 -2.45 8.46
CA ASN A 150 -11.64 -2.27 9.17
C ASN A 150 -11.46 -2.06 10.69
N TYR A 151 -10.27 -1.63 11.11
CA TYR A 151 -9.91 -1.35 12.49
C TYR A 151 -9.34 0.05 12.63
N ARG A 152 -9.46 0.65 13.82
CA ARG A 152 -9.05 2.04 14.07
C ARG A 152 -7.61 2.18 14.56
N ASN A 153 -7.06 1.13 15.16
CA ASN A 153 -5.74 1.18 15.79
C ASN A 153 -4.75 0.31 15.02
N HIS A 154 -3.50 0.73 14.99
CA HIS A 154 -2.45 -0.01 14.33
C HIS A 154 -2.20 -1.35 15.00
N ARG A 155 -2.17 -2.45 14.23
CA ARG A 155 -2.00 -3.82 14.76
C ARG A 155 -0.58 -4.35 14.67
N PHE A 156 0.33 -3.63 14.00
CA PHE A 156 1.72 -4.03 13.79
C PHE A 156 2.68 -3.42 14.81
N SER A 157 2.20 -2.84 15.89
CA SER A 157 3.05 -2.35 16.97
C SER A 157 2.46 -2.72 18.31
N ALA A 158 3.31 -2.85 19.33
CA ALA A 158 2.87 -3.04 20.71
C ALA A 158 2.09 -1.84 21.28
N GLY A 159 2.15 -0.69 20.60
CA GLY A 159 1.40 0.52 20.94
C GLY A 159 0.04 0.53 20.25
N ASN A 160 -0.97 0.99 20.96
CA ASN A 160 -2.33 1.17 20.42
C ASN A 160 -2.42 2.50 19.67
N LEU A 161 -1.56 2.69 18.65
CA LEU A 161 -1.45 3.92 17.90
C LEU A 161 -2.64 4.07 16.95
N PRO A 162 -3.32 5.23 16.94
CA PRO A 162 -4.37 5.49 15.95
C PRO A 162 -3.77 5.54 14.54
N THR A 163 -4.48 4.96 13.60
CA THR A 163 -4.12 5.05 12.19
C THR A 163 -4.65 6.36 11.62
N GLY A 164 -3.79 7.20 11.09
CA GLY A 164 -4.15 8.53 10.55
C GLY A 164 -4.83 8.51 9.18
N TRP A 165 -5.21 7.33 8.65
CA TRP A 165 -5.75 7.19 7.29
C TRP A 165 -7.17 6.65 7.32
N ASP A 166 -7.92 6.98 6.27
CA ASP A 166 -9.27 6.47 6.07
C ASP A 166 -9.29 4.94 6.12
N GLY A 167 -10.27 4.40 6.84
CA GLY A 167 -10.53 2.98 6.91
C GLY A 167 -11.77 2.61 6.09
N TYR A 168 -12.23 1.36 6.26
CA TYR A 168 -13.42 0.86 5.57
C TYR A 168 -14.68 1.74 5.76
N PRO A 169 -15.01 2.28 6.95
CA PRO A 169 -16.20 3.12 7.12
C PRO A 169 -16.19 4.38 6.25
N GLU A 170 -15.04 5.04 6.14
CA GLU A 170 -14.87 6.25 5.35
C GLU A 170 -14.99 5.94 3.85
N PHE A 171 -14.38 4.83 3.40
CA PHE A 171 -14.52 4.33 2.03
C PHE A 171 -15.99 4.04 1.69
N LYS A 172 -16.68 3.25 2.53
CA LYS A 172 -18.07 2.88 2.32
C LYS A 172 -18.97 4.12 2.21
N ASN A 173 -18.88 5.01 3.19
CA ASN A 173 -19.71 6.21 3.24
C ASN A 173 -19.56 7.07 1.99
N LEU A 174 -18.33 7.28 1.50
CA LEU A 174 -18.10 8.09 0.32
C LEU A 174 -18.60 7.40 -0.97
N LEU A 175 -18.42 6.08 -1.10
CA LEU A 175 -18.95 5.34 -2.26
C LEU A 175 -20.49 5.39 -2.31
N GLU A 176 -21.17 5.28 -1.16
CA GLU A 176 -22.62 5.42 -1.04
C GLU A 176 -23.08 6.85 -1.36
N GLU A 177 -22.39 7.88 -0.84
CA GLU A 177 -22.67 9.30 -1.14
C GLU A 177 -22.57 9.60 -2.65
N LEU A 178 -21.57 9.02 -3.31
CA LEU A 178 -21.33 9.21 -4.75
C LEU A 178 -22.14 8.26 -5.64
N ALA A 179 -22.97 7.40 -5.06
CA ALA A 179 -23.75 6.36 -5.75
C ALA A 179 -22.86 5.46 -6.64
N ILE A 180 -21.62 5.18 -6.22
CA ILE A 180 -20.71 4.28 -6.92
C ILE A 180 -21.03 2.85 -6.46
N PRO A 181 -21.41 1.94 -7.37
CA PRO A 181 -21.67 0.55 -7.02
C PRO A 181 -20.37 -0.14 -6.60
N PHE A 182 -20.43 -0.94 -5.54
CA PHE A 182 -19.27 -1.69 -5.05
C PHE A 182 -19.66 -3.03 -4.44
N HIS A 183 -18.75 -3.98 -4.52
CA HIS A 183 -18.78 -5.20 -3.73
C HIS A 183 -17.85 -5.08 -2.53
N GLN A 184 -18.26 -5.64 -1.40
CA GLN A 184 -17.43 -5.65 -0.21
C GLN A 184 -17.29 -7.06 0.35
N GLN A 185 -16.11 -7.35 0.87
CA GLN A 185 -15.83 -8.58 1.60
C GLN A 185 -14.88 -8.27 2.76
N THR A 186 -15.16 -8.84 3.92
CA THR A 186 -14.21 -8.81 5.04
C THR A 186 -13.30 -10.02 4.94
N LEU A 187 -12.01 -9.76 4.95
CA LEU A 187 -10.95 -10.77 4.93
C LEU A 187 -10.23 -10.76 6.28
N ALA A 188 -9.76 -11.91 6.69
CA ALA A 188 -8.91 -12.07 7.86
C ALA A 188 -7.68 -12.91 7.51
N PRO A 189 -6.90 -12.52 6.49
CA PRO A 189 -5.68 -13.23 6.14
C PRO A 189 -4.67 -13.08 7.28
N GLU A 190 -3.93 -14.13 7.54
CA GLU A 190 -2.86 -14.08 8.52
C GLU A 190 -1.64 -13.38 7.92
N PHE A 191 -1.16 -12.34 8.61
CA PHE A 191 0.08 -11.66 8.29
C PHE A 191 1.02 -11.80 9.49
N GLY A 192 1.72 -12.92 9.53
CA GLY A 192 2.66 -13.24 10.61
C GLY A 192 3.94 -12.43 10.50
N GLN A 193 4.45 -11.94 11.63
CA GLN A 193 5.74 -11.28 11.70
C GLN A 193 6.75 -12.19 12.38
N PRO A 194 7.65 -12.85 11.64
CA PRO A 194 8.74 -13.62 12.22
C PRO A 194 9.80 -12.69 12.81
N PHE A 195 10.32 -13.06 13.97
CA PHE A 195 11.44 -12.39 14.60
C PHE A 195 12.60 -13.35 14.80
N ARG A 196 13.82 -12.86 14.66
CA ARG A 196 15.05 -13.65 14.83
C ARG A 196 15.31 -14.00 16.28
N ASP A 197 14.99 -13.05 17.18
CA ASP A 197 15.14 -13.16 18.63
C ASP A 197 14.28 -12.10 19.35
N LEU A 198 14.32 -12.09 20.68
CA LEU A 198 13.60 -11.12 21.51
C LEU A 198 14.07 -9.66 21.30
N GLN A 199 15.33 -9.47 20.91
CA GLN A 199 15.87 -8.15 20.67
C GLN A 199 15.33 -7.59 19.34
N ASP A 200 15.17 -8.45 18.35
CA ASP A 200 14.55 -8.14 17.07
C ASP A 200 13.08 -7.77 17.24
N ALA A 201 12.33 -8.53 18.05
CA ALA A 201 10.95 -8.22 18.39
C ALA A 201 10.76 -6.89 19.13
N ARG A 202 11.76 -6.44 19.88
CA ARG A 202 11.72 -5.15 20.58
C ARG A 202 12.00 -3.94 19.66
N ARG A 203 12.59 -4.18 18.49
CA ARG A 203 12.84 -3.13 17.49
C ARG A 203 11.65 -2.88 16.59
N PHE A 204 10.76 -3.88 16.46
CA PHE A 204 9.50 -3.79 15.73
C PHE A 204 8.45 -2.99 16.51
#